data_16c19cf52e2b318d16af8f04c5917726
#
_entry.id   16c19cf52e2b318d16af8f04c5917726
#
_cell.length_a   1.000
_cell.length_b   1.000
_cell.length_c   1.000
_cell.angle_alpha   90.00
_cell.angle_beta   90.00
_cell.angle_gamma   90.00
#
_symmetry.space_group_name_H-M   'P 1'
#
loop_
_entity.id
_entity.type
_entity.pdbx_description
1 polymer ?
#
loop_
_entity_poly.entity_id
_entity_poly.type
_entity_poly.pdbx_seq_one_letter_code
_entity_poly.pdbx_strand_id
1 'polypeptide(L)'
;MPYVHSASFDCAKAKTKIDKLVCGDPKLSELDEKVSARYKKVLELSPVREDSKEQQREWVKGSRNTCKDAACLERAYASRISELEEDLKNLPFKPSLEKPLLTFPARSGEQIDATDIVKKEPLELTGRISSGHDPAGATYDINSAKRYYTIRYAWELTDAQKDILDNIGEANQYVVLKGQLVTYKDGSKAIDPDSIVQIFGQSP
;
A
#
# COMPACT_ATOMS: atom_id res chain seq x y z
N MET A 1 41.61 -8.25 -9.28
CA MET A 1 40.50 -9.15 -9.68
C MET A 1 39.38 -8.26 -10.19
N PRO A 2 38.85 -8.43 -11.39
CA PRO A 2 37.72 -7.65 -11.84
C PRO A 2 36.51 -7.99 -10.96
N TYR A 3 35.91 -6.97 -10.35
CA TYR A 3 34.60 -7.12 -9.71
C TYR A 3 33.61 -7.52 -10.81
N VAL A 4 33.19 -8.76 -10.80
CA VAL A 4 32.09 -9.22 -11.62
C VAL A 4 30.84 -8.68 -10.93
N HIS A 5 30.36 -7.53 -11.38
CA HIS A 5 29.04 -7.08 -11.02
C HIS A 5 28.04 -8.10 -11.60
N SER A 6 27.44 -8.89 -10.75
CA SER A 6 26.36 -9.77 -11.16
C SER A 6 25.04 -9.03 -11.00
N ALA A 7 24.14 -9.16 -11.97
CA ALA A 7 22.78 -8.67 -11.82
C ALA A 7 22.07 -9.36 -10.63
N SER A 8 20.95 -8.80 -10.17
CA SER A 8 20.18 -9.37 -9.05
C SER A 8 19.61 -10.78 -9.32
N PHE A 9 19.83 -11.28 -10.52
CA PHE A 9 19.41 -12.60 -10.98
C PHE A 9 20.60 -13.34 -11.65
N ASP A 10 20.45 -14.65 -11.81
CA ASP A 10 21.46 -15.52 -12.41
C ASP A 10 21.59 -15.26 -13.92
N CYS A 11 22.68 -14.64 -14.34
CA CYS A 11 22.95 -14.32 -15.74
C CYS A 11 23.09 -15.56 -16.65
N ALA A 12 23.44 -16.72 -16.09
CA ALA A 12 23.45 -17.96 -16.87
C ALA A 12 22.03 -18.38 -17.30
N LYS A 13 21.01 -17.85 -16.65
CA LYS A 13 19.60 -18.09 -16.93
C LYS A 13 18.94 -16.97 -17.72
N ALA A 14 19.70 -15.96 -18.16
CA ALA A 14 19.17 -14.82 -18.91
C ALA A 14 18.61 -15.26 -20.27
N LYS A 15 17.28 -15.25 -20.41
CA LYS A 15 16.59 -15.71 -21.63
C LYS A 15 16.14 -14.55 -22.51
N THR A 16 15.69 -13.47 -21.91
CA THR A 16 15.15 -12.32 -22.65
C THR A 16 16.27 -11.43 -23.20
N LYS A 17 15.95 -10.64 -24.24
CA LYS A 17 16.88 -9.62 -24.77
C LYS A 17 17.30 -8.63 -23.68
N ILE A 18 16.34 -8.23 -22.83
CA ILE A 18 16.57 -7.28 -21.73
C ILE A 18 17.51 -7.88 -20.70
N ASP A 19 17.27 -9.13 -20.25
CA ASP A 19 18.15 -9.77 -19.28
C ASP A 19 19.59 -9.91 -19.79
N LYS A 20 19.73 -10.23 -21.09
CA LYS A 20 21.06 -10.29 -21.74
C LYS A 20 21.75 -8.93 -21.80
N LEU A 21 21.00 -7.84 -22.06
CA LEU A 21 21.54 -6.48 -22.00
C LEU A 21 22.01 -6.12 -20.59
N VAL A 22 21.19 -6.42 -19.57
CA VAL A 22 21.55 -6.18 -18.16
C VAL A 22 22.80 -6.96 -17.79
N CYS A 23 22.89 -8.23 -18.14
CA CYS A 23 24.05 -9.08 -17.83
C CYS A 23 25.32 -8.72 -18.62
N GLY A 24 25.17 -8.14 -19.82
CA GLY A 24 26.28 -7.76 -20.69
C GLY A 24 26.87 -6.39 -20.39
N ASP A 25 26.19 -5.59 -19.56
CA ASP A 25 26.60 -4.22 -19.23
C ASP A 25 26.82 -4.10 -17.71
N PRO A 26 28.06 -3.86 -17.24
CA PRO A 26 28.34 -3.75 -15.80
C PRO A 26 27.53 -2.66 -15.11
N LYS A 27 27.27 -1.53 -15.78
CA LYS A 27 26.48 -0.43 -15.21
C LYS A 27 25.02 -0.82 -15.04
N LEU A 28 24.43 -1.50 -16.02
CA LEU A 28 23.06 -2.01 -15.92
C LEU A 28 22.93 -3.10 -14.85
N SER A 29 23.92 -3.98 -14.73
CA SER A 29 23.96 -4.97 -13.65
C SER A 29 23.99 -4.31 -12.26
N GLU A 30 24.80 -3.27 -12.07
CA GLU A 30 24.85 -2.50 -10.83
C GLU A 30 23.51 -1.81 -10.52
N LEU A 31 22.87 -1.22 -11.52
CA LEU A 31 21.57 -0.58 -11.36
C LEU A 31 20.48 -1.60 -10.99
N ASP A 32 20.49 -2.78 -11.59
CA ASP A 32 19.59 -3.87 -11.30
C ASP A 32 19.74 -4.35 -9.85
N GLU A 33 20.97 -4.51 -9.36
CA GLU A 33 21.24 -4.81 -7.95
C GLU A 33 20.71 -3.72 -7.01
N LYS A 34 20.94 -2.42 -7.36
CA LYS A 34 20.44 -1.29 -6.57
C LYS A 34 18.92 -1.30 -6.46
N VAL A 35 18.20 -1.52 -7.56
CA VAL A 35 16.74 -1.65 -7.54
C VAL A 35 16.32 -2.83 -6.68
N SER A 36 16.96 -4.00 -6.85
CA SER A 36 16.63 -5.21 -6.08
C SER A 36 16.82 -5.01 -4.58
N ALA A 37 17.95 -4.41 -4.18
CA ALA A 37 18.25 -4.16 -2.77
C ALA A 37 17.24 -3.19 -2.13
N ARG A 38 16.89 -2.08 -2.82
CA ARG A 38 15.92 -1.12 -2.33
C ARG A 38 14.52 -1.71 -2.26
N TYR A 39 14.12 -2.43 -3.30
CA TYR A 39 12.83 -3.10 -3.33
C TYR A 39 12.67 -4.12 -2.19
N LYS A 40 13.70 -4.92 -1.90
CA LYS A 40 13.70 -5.83 -0.75
C LYS A 40 13.48 -5.06 0.56
N LYS A 41 14.16 -3.93 0.72
CA LYS A 41 14.01 -3.09 1.91
C LYS A 41 12.62 -2.45 2.00
N VAL A 42 12.06 -2.00 0.87
CA VAL A 42 10.66 -1.53 0.83
C VAL A 42 9.72 -2.65 1.26
N LEU A 43 9.85 -3.87 0.71
CA LEU A 43 9.02 -5.01 1.11
C LEU A 43 9.16 -5.40 2.58
N GLU A 44 10.36 -5.26 3.14
CA GLU A 44 10.59 -5.56 4.55
C GLU A 44 9.88 -4.57 5.47
N LEU A 45 9.89 -3.29 5.11
CA LEU A 45 9.39 -2.19 5.92
C LEU A 45 7.94 -1.81 5.59
N SER A 46 7.47 -2.13 4.37
CA SER A 46 6.15 -1.70 3.90
C SER A 46 5.00 -2.39 4.64
N PRO A 47 4.06 -1.63 5.16
CA PRO A 47 2.81 -2.17 5.70
C PRO A 47 1.89 -2.74 4.60
N VAL A 48 2.09 -2.32 3.35
CA VAL A 48 1.27 -2.71 2.17
C VAL A 48 2.10 -3.51 1.15
N ARG A 49 2.63 -4.63 1.60
CA ARG A 49 3.53 -5.48 0.79
C ARG A 49 2.97 -5.87 -0.56
N GLU A 50 1.66 -6.14 -0.65
CA GLU A 50 1.04 -6.55 -1.92
C GLU A 50 0.99 -5.41 -2.93
N ASP A 51 0.74 -4.18 -2.49
CA ASP A 51 0.81 -3.00 -3.34
C ASP A 51 2.23 -2.77 -3.87
N SER A 52 3.22 -2.88 -2.99
CA SER A 52 4.64 -2.77 -3.37
C SER A 52 5.05 -3.85 -4.39
N LYS A 53 4.54 -5.08 -4.25
CA LYS A 53 4.76 -6.16 -5.21
C LYS A 53 4.10 -5.89 -6.56
N GLU A 54 2.88 -5.36 -6.55
CA GLU A 54 2.17 -5.03 -7.79
C GLU A 54 2.85 -3.89 -8.53
N GLN A 55 3.23 -2.82 -7.84
CA GLN A 55 4.00 -1.72 -8.42
C GLN A 55 5.31 -2.21 -9.07
N GLN A 56 6.02 -3.12 -8.40
CA GLN A 56 7.23 -3.71 -8.97
C GLN A 56 6.95 -4.52 -10.22
N ARG A 57 5.85 -5.30 -10.25
CA ARG A 57 5.44 -6.07 -11.44
C ARG A 57 5.07 -5.14 -12.60
N GLU A 58 4.34 -4.07 -12.30
CA GLU A 58 3.94 -3.07 -13.30
C GLU A 58 5.17 -2.36 -13.89
N TRP A 59 6.12 -1.95 -13.04
CA TRP A 59 7.37 -1.38 -13.50
C TRP A 59 8.17 -2.34 -14.40
N VAL A 60 8.30 -3.60 -14.00
CA VAL A 60 8.99 -4.62 -14.81
C VAL A 60 8.33 -4.75 -16.18
N LYS A 61 7.00 -4.82 -16.25
CA LYS A 61 6.26 -4.99 -17.50
C LYS A 61 6.23 -3.74 -18.35
N GLY A 62 5.90 -2.60 -17.74
CA GLY A 62 5.57 -1.35 -18.44
C GLY A 62 6.79 -0.45 -18.69
N SER A 63 7.86 -0.59 -17.92
CA SER A 63 9.05 0.27 -18.04
C SER A 63 10.28 -0.52 -18.44
N ARG A 64 10.77 -1.45 -17.59
CA ARG A 64 12.01 -2.20 -17.83
C ARG A 64 11.94 -3.03 -19.13
N ASN A 65 10.90 -3.84 -19.28
CA ASN A 65 10.80 -4.81 -20.38
C ASN A 65 10.34 -4.18 -21.71
N THR A 66 9.93 -2.92 -21.73
CA THR A 66 9.60 -2.18 -22.96
C THR A 66 10.82 -1.52 -23.59
N CYS A 67 11.94 -1.43 -22.88
CA CYS A 67 13.18 -0.85 -23.37
C CYS A 67 13.76 -1.65 -24.55
N LYS A 68 14.43 -0.93 -25.45
CA LYS A 68 15.05 -1.51 -26.64
C LYS A 68 16.57 -1.46 -26.60
N ASP A 69 17.14 -0.60 -25.74
CA ASP A 69 18.56 -0.32 -25.63
C ASP A 69 19.00 -0.01 -24.20
N ALA A 70 20.31 0.06 -23.98
CA ALA A 70 20.91 0.33 -22.69
C ALA A 70 20.52 1.69 -22.12
N ALA A 71 20.47 2.74 -22.95
CA ALA A 71 20.14 4.09 -22.49
C ALA A 71 18.70 4.20 -21.96
N CYS A 72 17.76 3.48 -22.58
CA CYS A 72 16.40 3.37 -22.06
C CYS A 72 16.37 2.65 -20.71
N LEU A 73 17.11 1.53 -20.58
CA LEU A 73 17.21 0.77 -19.34
C LEU A 73 17.82 1.61 -18.21
N GLU A 74 18.89 2.35 -18.49
CA GLU A 74 19.50 3.25 -17.49
C GLU A 74 18.47 4.24 -16.94
N ARG A 75 17.69 4.88 -17.81
CA ARG A 75 16.63 5.82 -17.37
C ARG A 75 15.53 5.10 -16.56
N ALA A 76 15.08 3.94 -17.01
CA ALA A 76 14.06 3.16 -16.30
C ALA A 76 14.53 2.74 -14.91
N TYR A 77 15.77 2.29 -14.78
CA TYR A 77 16.37 1.94 -13.50
C TYR A 77 16.56 3.17 -12.61
N ALA A 78 17.05 4.29 -13.16
CA ALA A 78 17.25 5.52 -12.39
C ALA A 78 15.91 6.06 -11.83
N SER A 79 14.85 6.08 -12.64
CA SER A 79 13.51 6.44 -12.19
C SER A 79 13.05 5.53 -11.06
N ARG A 80 13.17 4.20 -11.23
CA ARG A 80 12.74 3.25 -10.21
C ARG A 80 13.52 3.35 -8.91
N ILE A 81 14.81 3.62 -8.99
CA ILE A 81 15.64 3.86 -7.80
C ILE A 81 15.11 5.07 -7.03
N SER A 82 14.83 6.19 -7.72
CA SER A 82 14.28 7.39 -7.10
C SER A 82 12.92 7.15 -6.45
N GLU A 83 12.02 6.42 -7.13
CA GLU A 83 10.71 6.04 -6.58
C GLU A 83 10.86 5.20 -5.31
N LEU A 84 11.71 4.17 -5.33
CA LEU A 84 11.95 3.31 -4.17
C LEU A 84 12.66 4.06 -3.02
N GLU A 85 13.51 5.04 -3.32
CA GLU A 85 14.12 5.89 -2.31
C GLU A 85 13.10 6.84 -1.67
N GLU A 86 12.16 7.34 -2.45
CA GLU A 86 11.03 8.13 -1.95
C GLU A 86 10.10 7.26 -1.08
N ASP A 87 9.78 6.05 -1.55
CA ASP A 87 9.03 5.08 -0.75
C ASP A 87 9.72 4.83 0.59
N LEU A 88 11.06 4.61 0.59
CA LEU A 88 11.82 4.37 1.83
C LEU A 88 11.87 5.56 2.77
N LYS A 89 11.85 6.78 2.27
CA LYS A 89 11.75 8.00 3.10
C LYS A 89 10.38 8.13 3.74
N ASN A 90 9.34 7.72 3.00
CA ASN A 90 7.95 7.83 3.41
C ASN A 90 7.46 6.58 4.18
N LEU A 91 8.29 5.52 4.27
CA LEU A 91 7.97 4.36 5.09
C LEU A 91 8.14 4.67 6.57
N PRO A 92 7.19 4.24 7.38
CA PRO A 92 7.12 4.67 8.76
C PRO A 92 8.12 3.99 9.67
N PHE A 93 8.49 4.74 10.69
CA PHE A 93 9.14 4.25 11.90
C PHE A 93 8.24 3.20 12.60
N LYS A 94 8.84 2.17 13.22
CA LYS A 94 8.09 1.13 13.95
C LYS A 94 7.19 1.75 15.00
N PRO A 95 5.88 1.45 15.01
CA PRO A 95 4.97 2.03 15.97
C PRO A 95 5.05 1.38 17.36
N SER A 96 4.77 2.18 18.36
CA SER A 96 4.44 1.70 19.69
C SER A 96 3.01 1.16 19.68
N LEU A 97 2.83 -0.11 20.04
CA LEU A 97 1.56 -0.85 19.97
C LEU A 97 0.67 -0.68 21.22
N GLU A 98 0.92 0.31 22.07
CA GLU A 98 0.32 0.31 23.41
C GLU A 98 -1.11 0.84 23.51
N LYS A 99 -1.59 1.66 22.56
CA LYS A 99 -2.99 2.13 22.54
C LYS A 99 -3.47 2.38 21.09
N PRO A 100 -4.73 2.09 20.76
CA PRO A 100 -5.31 2.51 19.49
C PRO A 100 -5.34 4.04 19.40
N LEU A 101 -5.02 4.56 18.22
CA LEU A 101 -5.01 6.01 17.95
C LEU A 101 -6.42 6.57 17.83
N LEU A 102 -7.34 5.75 17.36
CA LEU A 102 -8.76 6.03 17.26
C LEU A 102 -9.54 4.76 17.59
N THR A 103 -10.49 4.85 18.51
CA THR A 103 -11.47 3.79 18.76
C THR A 103 -12.82 4.28 18.25
N PHE A 104 -13.45 3.47 17.43
CA PHE A 104 -14.81 3.78 16.97
C PHE A 104 -15.82 3.48 18.08
N PRO A 105 -16.92 4.23 18.16
CA PRO A 105 -17.92 4.02 19.20
C PRO A 105 -18.49 2.59 19.13
N ALA A 106 -18.69 1.99 20.31
CA ALA A 106 -19.44 0.75 20.40
C ALA A 106 -20.88 1.01 19.97
N ARG A 107 -21.41 0.18 19.11
CA ARG A 107 -22.76 0.37 18.58
C ARG A 107 -23.80 0.04 19.61
N SER A 108 -24.63 1.01 19.90
CA SER A 108 -25.84 0.85 20.69
C SER A 108 -27.05 0.98 19.79
N GLY A 109 -27.78 -0.08 19.58
CA GLY A 109 -29.11 0.01 18.98
C GLY A 109 -29.35 -0.82 17.72
N GLU A 110 -30.58 -0.86 17.29
CA GLU A 110 -31.07 -1.58 16.13
C GLU A 110 -30.39 -1.08 14.85
N GLN A 111 -29.68 -1.98 14.22
CA GLN A 111 -29.01 -1.68 12.95
C GLN A 111 -30.05 -1.76 11.82
N ILE A 112 -30.31 -0.66 11.14
CA ILE A 112 -31.30 -0.55 10.07
C ILE A 112 -31.04 -1.56 8.93
N ASP A 113 -29.80 -2.01 8.76
CA ASP A 113 -29.39 -2.93 7.69
C ASP A 113 -28.84 -4.28 8.18
N ALA A 114 -29.05 -4.61 9.46
CA ALA A 114 -28.56 -5.87 10.02
C ALA A 114 -29.17 -7.11 9.37
N THR A 115 -30.40 -6.99 8.85
CA THR A 115 -31.13 -8.08 8.19
C THR A 115 -30.51 -8.50 6.84
N ASP A 116 -29.71 -7.65 6.23
CA ASP A 116 -29.10 -7.90 4.92
C ASP A 116 -27.65 -8.40 5.02
N ILE A 117 -27.12 -8.45 6.21
CA ILE A 117 -25.78 -9.00 6.46
C ILE A 117 -25.87 -10.53 6.48
N VAL A 118 -25.09 -11.15 5.58
CA VAL A 118 -25.00 -12.61 5.50
C VAL A 118 -23.72 -13.17 6.12
N LYS A 119 -22.68 -12.33 6.28
CA LYS A 119 -21.40 -12.77 6.84
C LYS A 119 -20.66 -11.62 7.53
N LYS A 120 -19.99 -11.94 8.65
CA LYS A 120 -19.00 -11.06 9.31
C LYS A 120 -17.73 -11.85 9.57
N GLU A 121 -16.59 -11.26 9.24
CA GLU A 121 -15.26 -11.88 9.39
C GLU A 121 -14.32 -10.88 10.06
N PRO A 122 -13.52 -11.30 11.05
CA PRO A 122 -12.48 -10.44 11.60
C PRO A 122 -11.55 -9.92 10.50
N LEU A 123 -11.22 -8.65 10.57
CA LEU A 123 -10.39 -7.97 9.59
C LEU A 123 -9.34 -7.13 10.28
N GLU A 124 -8.10 -7.27 9.83
CA GLU A 124 -7.05 -6.28 10.01
C GLU A 124 -6.60 -5.84 8.61
N LEU A 125 -6.73 -4.57 8.32
CA LEU A 125 -6.49 -4.03 6.99
C LEU A 125 -5.56 -2.84 7.06
N THR A 126 -4.53 -2.86 6.22
CA THR A 126 -3.69 -1.69 5.98
C THR A 126 -4.12 -1.00 4.70
N GLY A 127 -4.36 0.30 4.76
CA GLY A 127 -4.79 1.08 3.61
C GLY A 127 -4.72 2.58 3.86
N ARG A 128 -5.15 3.36 2.89
CA ARG A 128 -5.28 4.81 2.98
C ARG A 128 -6.74 5.19 3.17
N ILE A 129 -6.99 6.12 4.08
CA ILE A 129 -8.32 6.69 4.27
C ILE A 129 -8.55 7.74 3.18
N SER A 130 -9.74 7.74 2.61
CA SER A 130 -10.28 8.82 1.81
C SER A 130 -11.63 9.26 2.38
N SER A 131 -11.86 10.56 2.44
CA SER A 131 -13.14 11.13 2.83
C SER A 131 -13.96 11.50 1.60
N GLY A 132 -15.27 11.39 1.73
CA GLY A 132 -16.25 11.78 0.75
C GLY A 132 -17.47 12.43 1.43
N HIS A 133 -18.34 13.00 0.63
CA HIS A 133 -19.62 13.54 1.09
C HIS A 133 -20.74 12.93 0.25
N ASP A 134 -21.72 12.39 0.93
CA ASP A 134 -23.00 12.05 0.33
C ASP A 134 -24.14 12.87 0.98
N PRO A 135 -25.38 12.81 0.47
CA PRO A 135 -26.51 13.54 1.07
C PRO A 135 -26.80 13.20 2.54
N ALA A 136 -26.31 12.06 3.03
CA ALA A 136 -26.49 11.60 4.40
C ALA A 136 -25.38 12.10 5.35
N GLY A 137 -24.28 12.66 4.81
CA GLY A 137 -23.18 13.21 5.58
C GLY A 137 -21.80 12.78 5.10
N ALA A 138 -20.79 12.91 5.99
CA ALA A 138 -19.42 12.49 5.69
C ALA A 138 -19.33 10.98 5.55
N THR A 139 -18.67 10.52 4.50
CA THR A 139 -18.35 9.11 4.27
C THR A 139 -16.85 8.91 4.30
N TYR A 140 -16.42 7.74 4.71
CA TYR A 140 -15.01 7.36 4.73
C TYR A 140 -14.83 6.01 4.08
N ASP A 141 -13.82 5.91 3.22
CA ASP A 141 -13.41 4.66 2.59
C ASP A 141 -11.97 4.34 2.96
N ILE A 142 -11.62 3.07 2.99
CA ILE A 142 -10.25 2.62 3.09
C ILE A 142 -9.83 1.92 1.80
N ASN A 143 -8.75 2.41 1.21
CA ASN A 143 -8.16 1.90 -0.02
C ASN A 143 -7.00 0.98 0.30
N SER A 144 -7.10 -0.29 -0.08
CA SER A 144 -6.05 -1.29 0.09
C SER A 144 -5.94 -2.16 -1.15
N ALA A 145 -4.75 -2.25 -1.74
CA ALA A 145 -4.43 -3.16 -2.85
C ALA A 145 -5.50 -3.23 -3.96
N LYS A 146 -5.94 -2.10 -4.49
CA LYS A 146 -7.00 -1.99 -5.52
C LYS A 146 -8.41 -2.36 -5.04
N ARG A 147 -8.62 -2.44 -3.75
CA ARG A 147 -9.92 -2.66 -3.15
C ARG A 147 -10.34 -1.46 -2.34
N TYR A 148 -11.59 -1.06 -2.51
CA TYR A 148 -12.24 -0.01 -1.75
C TYR A 148 -13.22 -0.65 -0.80
N TYR A 149 -13.20 -0.23 0.45
CA TYR A 149 -14.19 -0.63 1.44
C TYR A 149 -14.72 0.60 2.14
N THR A 150 -16.03 0.78 2.12
CA THR A 150 -16.69 1.84 2.88
C THR A 150 -16.64 1.51 4.37
N ILE A 151 -16.24 2.50 5.16
CA ILE A 151 -16.28 2.44 6.62
C ILE A 151 -17.72 2.76 7.04
N ARG A 152 -18.37 1.77 7.65
CA ARG A 152 -19.77 1.90 8.07
C ARG A 152 -19.90 2.85 9.26
N TYR A 153 -21.05 3.50 9.34
CA TYR A 153 -21.46 4.36 10.48
C TYR A 153 -20.51 5.56 10.72
N ALA A 154 -19.89 6.06 9.68
CA ALA A 154 -19.06 7.25 9.78
C ALA A 154 -19.83 8.48 10.32
N TRP A 155 -21.14 8.52 10.14
CA TRP A 155 -22.00 9.58 10.69
C TRP A 155 -22.14 9.54 12.22
N GLU A 156 -21.88 8.39 12.86
CA GLU A 156 -21.91 8.25 14.33
C GLU A 156 -20.62 8.76 15.02
N LEU A 157 -19.62 9.09 14.22
CA LEU A 157 -18.37 9.66 14.72
C LEU A 157 -18.59 11.06 15.24
N THR A 158 -17.94 11.38 16.35
CA THR A 158 -17.85 12.74 16.85
C THR A 158 -17.06 13.61 15.90
N ASP A 159 -17.24 14.93 15.94
CA ASP A 159 -16.50 15.86 15.07
C ASP A 159 -14.98 15.71 15.28
N ALA A 160 -14.51 15.54 16.51
CA ALA A 160 -13.09 15.28 16.79
C ALA A 160 -12.57 14.00 16.15
N GLN A 161 -13.39 12.95 16.04
CA GLN A 161 -13.01 11.70 15.36
C GLN A 161 -12.99 11.88 13.84
N LYS A 162 -13.93 12.64 13.31
CA LYS A 162 -13.94 13.02 11.88
C LYS A 162 -12.70 13.85 11.53
N ASP A 163 -12.38 14.86 12.34
CA ASP A 163 -11.17 15.67 12.15
C ASP A 163 -9.89 14.81 12.12
N ILE A 164 -9.80 13.77 12.94
CA ILE A 164 -8.67 12.83 12.91
C ILE A 164 -8.62 12.07 11.57
N LEU A 165 -9.76 11.56 11.11
CA LEU A 165 -9.82 10.82 9.84
C LEU A 165 -9.55 11.72 8.63
N ASP A 166 -10.05 12.95 8.65
CA ASP A 166 -9.82 13.94 7.59
C ASP A 166 -8.33 14.31 7.52
N ASN A 167 -7.71 14.60 8.65
CA ASN A 167 -6.27 14.87 8.71
C ASN A 167 -5.42 13.70 8.20
N ILE A 168 -5.78 12.46 8.53
CA ILE A 168 -5.13 11.25 8.03
C ILE A 168 -5.29 11.16 6.51
N GLY A 169 -6.49 11.43 6.00
CA GLY A 169 -6.82 11.42 4.58
C GLY A 169 -6.07 12.49 3.78
N GLU A 170 -6.09 13.74 4.26
CA GLU A 170 -5.40 14.87 3.65
C GLU A 170 -3.88 14.66 3.62
N ALA A 171 -3.30 14.12 4.71
CA ALA A 171 -1.90 13.79 4.77
C ALA A 171 -1.54 12.53 3.95
N ASN A 172 -2.53 11.89 3.31
CA ASN A 172 -2.37 10.68 2.50
C ASN A 172 -1.62 9.55 3.25
N GLN A 173 -1.92 9.39 4.52
CA GLN A 173 -1.26 8.44 5.40
C GLN A 173 -1.86 7.05 5.28
N TYR A 174 -1.02 6.03 5.46
CA TYR A 174 -1.51 4.66 5.66
C TYR A 174 -1.93 4.43 7.09
N VAL A 175 -2.98 3.65 7.28
CA VAL A 175 -3.46 3.22 8.61
C VAL A 175 -3.56 1.71 8.68
N VAL A 176 -3.44 1.16 9.88
CA VAL A 176 -3.89 -0.19 10.19
C VAL A 176 -5.21 -0.08 10.92
N LEU A 177 -6.26 -0.55 10.27
CA LEU A 177 -7.63 -0.59 10.78
C LEU A 177 -7.96 -2.02 11.20
N LYS A 178 -8.49 -2.16 12.40
CA LYS A 178 -9.09 -3.41 12.91
C LYS A 178 -10.60 -3.28 12.94
N GLY A 179 -11.26 -4.38 12.65
CA GLY A 179 -12.72 -4.44 12.63
C GLY A 179 -13.23 -5.75 12.05
N GLN A 180 -14.38 -5.68 11.40
CA GLN A 180 -15.01 -6.80 10.74
C GLN A 180 -15.35 -6.47 9.28
N LEU A 181 -15.02 -7.37 8.37
CA LEU A 181 -15.52 -7.33 7.01
C LEU A 181 -16.95 -7.86 7.00
N VAL A 182 -17.86 -7.01 6.57
CA VAL A 182 -19.29 -7.31 6.46
C VAL A 182 -19.62 -7.61 5.01
N THR A 183 -20.30 -8.70 4.75
CA THR A 183 -20.83 -9.03 3.41
C THR A 183 -22.35 -9.00 3.45
N TYR A 184 -22.94 -8.30 2.49
CA TYR A 184 -24.39 -8.18 2.32
C TYR A 184 -24.95 -9.25 1.37
N LYS A 185 -26.27 -9.41 1.35
CA LYS A 185 -26.98 -10.36 0.46
C LYS A 185 -26.72 -10.12 -1.03
N ASP A 186 -26.51 -8.87 -1.43
CA ASP A 186 -26.20 -8.47 -2.80
C ASP A 186 -24.71 -8.72 -3.18
N GLY A 187 -23.91 -9.24 -2.24
CA GLY A 187 -22.49 -9.49 -2.43
C GLY A 187 -21.59 -8.27 -2.18
N SER A 188 -22.15 -7.10 -1.92
CA SER A 188 -21.37 -5.91 -1.54
C SER A 188 -20.68 -6.12 -0.19
N LYS A 189 -19.59 -5.34 0.04
CA LYS A 189 -18.78 -5.46 1.25
C LYS A 189 -18.49 -4.09 1.85
N ALA A 190 -18.48 -4.05 3.17
CA ALA A 190 -18.11 -2.86 3.93
C ALA A 190 -17.34 -3.27 5.19
N ILE A 191 -16.78 -2.31 5.91
CA ILE A 191 -16.05 -2.54 7.14
C ILE A 191 -16.84 -1.98 8.32
N ASP A 192 -17.05 -2.83 9.31
CA ASP A 192 -17.43 -2.45 10.67
C ASP A 192 -16.14 -2.17 11.44
N PRO A 193 -15.75 -0.90 11.65
CA PRO A 193 -14.46 -0.59 12.25
C PRO A 193 -14.53 -0.71 13.77
N ASP A 194 -13.48 -1.26 14.38
CA ASP A 194 -13.28 -1.25 15.83
C ASP A 194 -12.30 -0.14 16.24
N SER A 195 -11.16 -0.07 15.54
CA SER A 195 -10.11 0.90 15.86
C SER A 195 -9.13 1.12 14.73
N ILE A 196 -8.49 2.29 14.74
CA ILE A 196 -7.21 2.52 14.03
C ILE A 196 -6.11 2.35 15.06
N VAL A 197 -5.30 1.31 14.87
CA VAL A 197 -4.24 0.95 15.81
C VAL A 197 -2.90 1.56 15.43
N GLN A 198 -2.76 2.05 14.19
CA GLN A 198 -1.49 2.55 13.69
C GLN A 198 -1.69 3.49 12.51
N ILE A 199 -0.91 4.57 12.46
CA ILE A 199 -0.84 5.49 11.33
C ILE A 199 0.60 5.48 10.81
N PHE A 200 0.75 5.45 9.48
CA PHE A 200 2.03 5.50 8.78
C PHE A 200 2.04 6.69 7.84
N GLY A 201 3.11 7.45 7.83
CA GLY A 201 3.28 8.58 6.95
C GLY A 201 4.15 9.64 7.59
N GLN A 202 4.55 10.64 6.84
CA GLN A 202 5.54 11.61 7.27
C GLN A 202 5.34 12.03 8.72
N SER A 203 6.40 11.82 9.52
CA SER A 203 6.59 12.59 10.75
C SER A 203 6.75 14.05 10.37
N PRO A 204 6.17 14.97 11.14
CA PRO A 204 6.41 16.39 10.96
C PRO A 204 7.89 16.74 11.09
#